data_85f07ae46e9b02f85076fa7e391566c7
#
_entry.id   85f07ae46e9b02f85076fa7e391566c7
#
_cell.length_a   1.000
_cell.length_b   1.000
_cell.length_c   1.000
_cell.angle_alpha   90.00
_cell.angle_beta   90.00
_cell.angle_gamma   90.00
#
_symmetry.space_group_name_H-M   'P 1'
#
loop_
_entity.id
_entity.type
_entity.pdbx_description
1 polymer ?
#
loop_
_entity_poly.entity_id
_entity_poly.type
_entity_poly.pdbx_seq_one_letter_code
_entity_poly.pdbx_strand_id
1 'polypeptide(L)'
;MEQELTFRIILEKPPAGVDFGLQQGRGSNYEVVQKQRSKTGDLHFEFTARVKNGKDGPTLLGPFVQGPPNERFVYLGIGTFAGQTDTPWSRRLKIPLRGITWDVIKQASAQVLETRVRGTGKDGSPTCGTIKPFAGWKVKPL
;
A
#
# COMPACT_ATOMS: atom_id res chain seq x y z
N MET A 1 -22.89 -0.06 -10.63
CA MET A 1 -22.66 -1.14 -9.66
C MET A 1 -21.25 -1.04 -9.13
N GLU A 2 -21.09 -1.10 -7.82
CA GLU A 2 -19.76 -1.10 -7.21
C GLU A 2 -19.20 -2.51 -7.15
N GLN A 3 -17.89 -2.61 -7.36
CA GLN A 3 -17.17 -3.88 -7.28
C GLN A 3 -16.06 -3.74 -6.28
N GLU A 4 -15.80 -4.77 -5.49
CA GLU A 4 -14.71 -4.78 -4.53
C GLU A 4 -13.52 -5.53 -5.10
N LEU A 5 -12.33 -4.95 -4.92
CA LEU A 5 -11.06 -5.54 -5.33
C LEU A 5 -10.19 -5.80 -4.11
N THR A 6 -9.42 -6.86 -4.17
CA THR A 6 -8.42 -7.19 -3.14
C THR A 6 -7.02 -6.83 -3.67
N PHE A 7 -6.27 -6.14 -2.84
CA PHE A 7 -4.91 -5.71 -3.16
C PHE A 7 -3.93 -6.34 -2.16
N ARG A 8 -2.76 -6.73 -2.66
CA ARG A 8 -1.69 -7.27 -1.83
C ARG A 8 -0.40 -6.50 -2.10
N ILE A 9 0.20 -6.00 -1.02
CA ILE A 9 1.52 -5.35 -1.07
C ILE A 9 2.53 -6.30 -0.46
N ILE A 10 3.57 -6.62 -1.20
CA ILE A 10 4.71 -7.38 -0.68
C ILE A 10 5.85 -6.41 -0.50
N LEU A 11 6.21 -6.16 0.76
CA LEU A 11 7.36 -5.33 1.10
C LEU A 11 8.58 -6.24 1.15
N GLU A 12 9.48 -6.05 0.18
CA GLU A 12 10.60 -6.94 -0.01
C GLU A 12 11.73 -6.64 0.97
N LYS A 13 12.06 -7.64 1.77
CA LYS A 13 13.23 -7.67 2.66
C LYS A 13 13.49 -6.34 3.37
N PRO A 14 12.52 -5.82 4.15
CA PRO A 14 12.76 -4.57 4.89
C PRO A 14 13.81 -4.79 5.96
N PRO A 15 14.46 -3.71 6.44
CA PRO A 15 15.41 -3.84 7.54
C PRO A 15 14.75 -4.45 8.76
N ALA A 16 15.45 -5.33 9.44
CA ALA A 16 14.92 -6.02 10.62
C ALA A 16 14.69 -5.05 11.78
N GLY A 17 13.69 -5.34 12.62
CA GLY A 17 13.41 -4.57 13.83
C GLY A 17 12.64 -3.28 13.57
N VAL A 18 11.98 -3.15 12.43
CA VAL A 18 11.18 -1.96 12.09
C VAL A 18 9.72 -2.36 12.02
N ASP A 19 8.85 -1.50 12.53
CA ASP A 19 7.40 -1.73 12.46
C ASP A 19 6.83 -1.10 11.20
N PHE A 20 5.98 -1.85 10.52
CA PHE A 20 5.26 -1.38 9.33
C PHE A 20 3.78 -1.67 9.50
N GLY A 21 2.93 -0.89 8.84
CA GLY A 21 1.51 -1.13 8.85
C GLY A 21 0.79 -0.30 7.81
N LEU A 22 -0.42 -0.73 7.44
CA LEU A 22 -1.25 0.01 6.50
C LEU A 22 -1.97 1.15 7.19
N GLN A 23 -1.98 2.31 6.57
CA GLN A 23 -2.73 3.46 7.06
C GLN A 23 -4.14 3.42 6.51
N GLN A 24 -5.13 3.57 7.39
CA GLN A 24 -6.51 3.82 6.98
C GLN A 24 -6.98 5.13 7.59
N GLY A 25 -7.92 5.80 6.90
CA GLY A 25 -8.37 7.13 7.31
C GLY A 25 -7.50 8.22 6.73
N ARG A 26 -7.83 9.48 7.03
CA ARG A 26 -7.20 10.65 6.42
C ARG A 26 -6.84 11.70 7.45
N GLY A 27 -5.82 12.49 7.10
CA GLY A 27 -5.42 13.63 7.92
C GLY A 27 -4.99 13.20 9.31
N SER A 28 -5.49 13.91 10.32
CA SER A 28 -5.19 13.61 11.72
C SER A 28 -6.03 12.45 12.28
N ASN A 29 -7.01 11.97 11.52
CA ASN A 29 -7.92 10.89 11.93
C ASN A 29 -7.54 9.55 11.31
N TYR A 30 -6.27 9.34 11.06
CA TYR A 30 -5.80 8.07 10.53
C TYR A 30 -5.42 7.11 11.66
N GLU A 31 -5.47 5.83 11.35
CA GLU A 31 -4.89 4.79 12.21
C GLU A 31 -4.07 3.83 11.35
N VAL A 32 -3.17 3.11 11.99
CA VAL A 32 -2.35 2.12 11.31
C VAL A 32 -2.80 0.74 11.75
N VAL A 33 -3.08 -0.11 10.77
CA VAL A 33 -3.58 -1.47 10.99
C VAL A 33 -2.63 -2.48 10.36
N GLN A 34 -2.84 -3.77 10.64
CA GLN A 34 -1.98 -4.86 10.17
C GLN A 34 -0.51 -4.64 10.52
N LYS A 35 -0.26 -4.14 11.73
CA LYS A 35 1.09 -3.83 12.19
C LYS A 35 1.94 -5.10 12.24
N GLN A 36 3.11 -5.03 11.64
CA GLN A 36 4.06 -6.14 11.59
C GLN A 36 5.47 -5.62 11.84
N ARG A 37 6.20 -6.32 12.69
CA ARG A 37 7.61 -6.02 12.90
C ARG A 37 8.45 -6.88 11.96
N SER A 38 9.33 -6.25 11.21
CA SER A 38 10.21 -6.94 10.29
C SER A 38 11.22 -7.82 11.04
N LYS A 39 11.44 -9.00 10.48
CA LYS A 39 12.47 -9.95 10.96
C LYS A 39 13.38 -10.26 9.78
N THR A 40 13.22 -11.42 9.19
CA THR A 40 13.89 -11.79 7.95
C THR A 40 12.83 -12.10 6.90
N GLY A 41 13.10 -11.74 5.65
CA GLY A 41 12.17 -12.02 4.55
C GLY A 41 11.18 -10.87 4.30
N ASP A 42 10.17 -11.18 3.52
CA ASP A 42 9.20 -10.20 3.05
C ASP A 42 8.03 -10.05 4.03
N LEU A 43 7.39 -8.87 4.02
CA LEU A 43 6.15 -8.64 4.73
C LEU A 43 5.00 -8.51 3.73
N HIS A 44 3.85 -9.05 4.09
CA HIS A 44 2.65 -9.04 3.25
C HIS A 44 1.54 -8.22 3.90
N PHE A 45 0.93 -7.33 3.12
CA PHE A 45 -0.20 -6.52 3.56
C PHE A 45 -1.32 -6.66 2.54
N GLU A 46 -2.56 -6.77 3.01
CA GLU A 46 -3.72 -6.88 2.12
C GLU A 46 -4.78 -5.86 2.53
N PHE A 47 -5.46 -5.32 1.54
CA PHE A 47 -6.60 -4.44 1.76
C PHE A 47 -7.59 -4.58 0.62
N THR A 48 -8.80 -4.11 0.85
CA THR A 48 -9.83 -4.06 -0.19
C THR A 48 -10.16 -2.62 -0.52
N ALA A 49 -10.60 -2.40 -1.75
CA ALA A 49 -11.09 -1.11 -2.21
C ALA A 49 -12.30 -1.34 -3.11
N ARG A 50 -13.23 -0.40 -3.08
CA ARG A 50 -14.37 -0.43 -3.97
C ARG A 50 -14.06 0.33 -5.25
N VAL A 51 -14.69 -0.07 -6.33
CA VAL A 51 -14.52 0.57 -7.62
C VAL A 51 -15.86 1.10 -8.09
N LYS A 52 -15.89 2.33 -8.57
CA LYS A 52 -17.05 2.87 -9.25
C LYS A 52 -16.65 3.59 -10.52
N ASN A 53 -17.62 3.89 -11.37
CA ASN A 53 -17.38 4.68 -12.58
C ASN A 53 -16.93 6.09 -12.20
N GLY A 54 -15.79 6.49 -12.71
CA GLY A 54 -15.29 7.84 -12.62
C GLY A 54 -15.37 8.53 -13.97
N LYS A 55 -15.01 9.80 -13.98
CA LYS A 55 -15.08 10.62 -15.20
C LYS A 55 -14.14 10.09 -16.30
N ASP A 56 -12.95 9.65 -15.92
CA ASP A 56 -11.91 9.24 -16.86
C ASP A 56 -11.53 7.75 -16.67
N GLY A 57 -12.44 6.96 -16.15
CA GLY A 57 -12.21 5.55 -15.93
C GLY A 57 -12.64 5.12 -14.53
N PRO A 58 -12.14 3.97 -14.05
CA PRO A 58 -12.51 3.50 -12.71
C PRO A 58 -11.93 4.39 -11.63
N THR A 59 -12.72 4.65 -10.59
CA THR A 59 -12.29 5.37 -9.41
C THR A 59 -12.28 4.43 -8.21
N LEU A 60 -11.17 4.38 -7.50
CA LEU A 60 -11.03 3.54 -6.31
C LEU A 60 -11.43 4.30 -5.07
N LEU A 61 -12.15 3.63 -4.18
CA LEU A 61 -12.67 4.18 -2.93
C LEU A 61 -12.42 3.21 -1.79
N GLY A 62 -12.28 3.74 -0.61
CA GLY A 62 -12.17 2.93 0.59
C GLY A 62 -11.35 3.60 1.67
N PRO A 63 -11.31 3.02 2.89
CA PRO A 63 -10.61 3.65 4.01
C PRO A 63 -9.09 3.70 3.84
N PHE A 64 -8.52 2.83 3.01
CA PHE A 64 -7.08 2.81 2.75
C PHE A 64 -6.68 3.72 1.60
N VAL A 65 -7.64 4.12 0.77
CA VAL A 65 -7.37 4.86 -0.47
C VAL A 65 -7.26 6.35 -0.17
N GLN A 66 -6.17 6.96 -0.62
CA GLN A 66 -5.85 8.37 -0.39
C GLN A 66 -5.74 9.11 -1.73
N GLY A 67 -5.75 10.44 -1.64
CA GLY A 67 -5.47 11.30 -2.78
C GLY A 67 -6.66 11.65 -3.65
N PRO A 68 -6.46 12.54 -4.63
CA PRO A 68 -7.54 12.93 -5.55
C PRO A 68 -7.89 11.79 -6.51
N PRO A 69 -9.08 11.83 -7.15
CA PRO A 69 -9.55 10.72 -7.99
C PRO A 69 -8.60 10.25 -9.09
N ASN A 70 -7.78 11.14 -9.62
CA ASN A 70 -6.85 10.81 -10.70
C ASN A 70 -5.45 10.43 -10.21
N GLU A 71 -5.20 10.50 -8.90
CA GLU A 71 -3.90 10.19 -8.32
C GLU A 71 -4.06 9.46 -7.00
N ARG A 72 -4.80 8.34 -7.03
CA ARG A 72 -5.02 7.53 -5.83
C ARG A 72 -3.73 6.83 -5.41
N PHE A 73 -3.57 6.66 -4.12
CA PHE A 73 -2.43 5.96 -3.54
C PHE A 73 -2.83 5.38 -2.18
N VAL A 74 -1.96 4.52 -1.63
CA VAL A 74 -2.08 4.05 -0.25
C VAL A 74 -0.78 4.36 0.47
N TYR A 75 -0.87 4.54 1.79
CA TYR A 75 0.30 4.72 2.63
C TYR A 75 0.63 3.44 3.39
N LEU A 76 1.87 3.04 3.33
CA LEU A 76 2.43 2.05 4.24
C LEU A 76 3.23 2.84 5.29
N GLY A 77 2.74 2.84 6.52
CA GLY A 77 3.39 3.54 7.61
C GLY A 77 4.65 2.83 8.06
N ILE A 78 5.66 3.61 8.38
CA ILE A 78 6.93 3.12 8.93
C ILE A 78 6.96 3.58 10.38
N GLY A 79 6.94 2.62 11.30
CA GLY A 79 6.91 2.88 12.73
C GLY A 79 8.27 3.08 13.33
N THR A 80 8.38 2.75 14.60
CA THR A 80 9.63 2.94 15.34
C THR A 80 10.68 1.90 14.94
N PHE A 81 11.92 2.35 14.92
CA PHE A 81 13.06 1.43 14.94
C PHE A 81 13.20 0.83 16.33
N ALA A 82 13.84 -0.31 16.41
CA ALA A 82 14.19 -0.90 17.71
C ALA A 82 14.95 0.13 18.55
N GLY A 83 14.45 0.38 19.75
CA GLY A 83 15.05 1.36 20.66
C GLY A 83 14.53 2.77 20.55
N GLN A 84 13.73 3.12 19.57
CA GLN A 84 13.07 4.41 19.47
C GLN A 84 11.70 4.36 20.13
N THR A 85 11.33 5.43 20.80
CA THR A 85 10.07 5.47 21.56
C THR A 85 9.13 6.59 21.15
N ASP A 86 9.56 7.49 20.28
CA ASP A 86 8.80 8.67 19.92
C ASP A 86 8.23 8.61 18.52
N THR A 87 7.09 9.21 18.36
CA THR A 87 6.38 9.48 17.12
C THR A 87 6.37 8.34 16.11
N PRO A 88 5.72 7.21 16.43
CA PRO A 88 5.55 6.15 15.45
C PRO A 88 4.69 6.63 14.29
N TRP A 89 4.92 6.07 13.12
CA TRP A 89 4.07 6.25 11.94
C TRP A 89 4.14 7.63 11.27
N SER A 90 5.07 8.48 11.69
CA SER A 90 5.29 9.78 11.04
C SER A 90 5.95 9.65 9.67
N ARG A 91 6.62 8.53 9.42
CA ARG A 91 7.26 8.20 8.14
C ARG A 91 6.36 7.28 7.36
N ARG A 92 6.27 7.52 6.05
CA ARG A 92 5.32 6.79 5.20
C ARG A 92 5.94 6.48 3.86
N LEU A 93 5.52 5.33 3.33
CA LEU A 93 5.86 4.91 1.99
C LEU A 93 4.60 5.06 1.15
N LYS A 94 4.64 5.90 0.14
CA LYS A 94 3.50 6.18 -0.73
C LYS A 94 3.52 5.23 -1.92
N ILE A 95 2.48 4.42 -2.03
CA ILE A 95 2.36 3.41 -3.09
C ILE A 95 1.24 3.82 -4.03
N PRO A 96 1.56 4.16 -5.29
CA PRO A 96 0.52 4.59 -6.24
C PRO A 96 -0.46 3.48 -6.59
N LEU A 97 -1.73 3.87 -6.78
CA LEU A 97 -2.77 2.99 -7.29
C LEU A 97 -3.07 3.38 -8.73
N ARG A 98 -2.11 3.15 -9.62
CA ARG A 98 -2.24 3.50 -11.03
C ARG A 98 -2.16 2.27 -11.90
N GLY A 99 -2.67 2.38 -13.12
CA GLY A 99 -2.72 1.26 -14.05
C GLY A 99 -3.89 0.32 -13.80
N ILE A 100 -4.84 0.72 -12.95
CA ILE A 100 -6.03 -0.07 -12.65
C ILE A 100 -7.12 0.32 -13.65
N THR A 101 -7.08 -0.30 -14.83
CA THR A 101 -8.06 -0.07 -15.90
C THR A 101 -9.23 -1.03 -15.73
N TRP A 102 -10.31 -0.78 -16.49
CA TRP A 102 -11.44 -1.71 -16.50
C TRP A 102 -11.05 -3.11 -16.95
N ASP A 103 -10.10 -3.24 -17.88
CA ASP A 103 -9.59 -4.55 -18.31
C ASP A 103 -8.89 -5.29 -17.17
N VAL A 104 -8.08 -4.57 -16.40
CA VAL A 104 -7.41 -5.14 -15.23
C VAL A 104 -8.43 -5.56 -14.18
N ILE A 105 -9.45 -4.74 -13.95
CA ILE A 105 -10.51 -5.03 -12.98
C ILE A 105 -11.25 -6.32 -13.35
N LYS A 106 -11.55 -6.51 -14.63
CA LYS A 106 -12.17 -7.75 -15.09
C LYS A 106 -11.31 -8.96 -14.81
N GLN A 107 -10.01 -8.86 -15.05
CA GLN A 107 -9.07 -9.95 -14.79
C GLN A 107 -8.93 -10.23 -13.29
N ALA A 108 -9.08 -9.19 -12.46
CA ALA A 108 -8.89 -9.30 -11.01
C ALA A 108 -10.10 -9.85 -10.27
N SER A 109 -11.21 -10.12 -10.96
CA SER A 109 -12.40 -10.68 -10.35
C SER A 109 -12.07 -12.03 -9.70
N ALA A 110 -12.36 -12.16 -8.39
CA ALA A 110 -12.02 -13.33 -7.58
C ALA A 110 -10.53 -13.65 -7.52
N GLN A 111 -9.68 -12.66 -7.80
CA GLN A 111 -8.23 -12.77 -7.70
C GLN A 111 -7.69 -11.59 -6.90
N VAL A 112 -6.37 -11.44 -6.84
CA VAL A 112 -5.74 -10.35 -6.11
C VAL A 112 -4.86 -9.53 -7.04
N LEU A 113 -4.84 -8.22 -6.81
CA LEU A 113 -3.89 -7.30 -7.44
C LEU A 113 -2.69 -7.16 -6.51
N GLU A 114 -1.54 -7.57 -6.99
CA GLU A 114 -0.31 -7.64 -6.18
C GLU A 114 0.74 -6.67 -6.71
N THR A 115 1.43 -6.00 -5.80
CA THR A 115 2.63 -5.25 -6.12
C THR A 115 3.74 -5.61 -5.15
N ARG A 116 4.97 -5.51 -5.62
CA ARG A 116 6.17 -5.70 -4.81
C ARG A 116 6.91 -4.39 -4.74
N VAL A 117 7.28 -3.99 -3.52
CA VAL A 117 7.98 -2.74 -3.30
C VAL A 117 9.15 -2.97 -2.36
N ARG A 118 10.20 -2.17 -2.52
CA ARG A 118 11.36 -2.24 -1.64
C ARG A 118 11.19 -1.25 -0.51
N GLY A 119 11.42 -1.72 0.70
CA GLY A 119 11.32 -0.90 1.90
C GLY A 119 12.63 -0.27 2.33
N THR A 120 13.70 -0.42 1.53
CA THR A 120 15.04 0.04 1.91
C THR A 120 15.57 1.09 0.94
N GLY A 121 16.28 2.10 1.47
CA GLY A 121 17.11 2.97 0.68
C GLY A 121 18.44 2.31 0.32
N LYS A 122 19.30 3.05 -0.36
CA LYS A 122 20.63 2.55 -0.79
C LYS A 122 21.51 2.16 0.38
N ASP A 123 21.33 2.80 1.51
CA ASP A 123 22.09 2.54 2.74
C ASP A 123 21.47 1.45 3.62
N GLY A 124 20.41 0.80 3.15
CA GLY A 124 19.72 -0.23 3.91
C GLY A 124 18.72 0.28 4.95
N SER A 125 18.55 1.60 5.07
CA SER A 125 17.57 2.17 5.97
C SER A 125 16.17 2.17 5.35
N PRO A 126 15.08 2.24 6.17
CA PRO A 126 13.73 2.36 5.61
C PRO A 126 13.61 3.64 4.79
N THR A 127 12.92 3.53 3.67
CA THR A 127 12.73 4.67 2.78
C THR A 127 11.35 5.29 3.00
N CYS A 128 11.25 6.59 2.73
CA CYS A 128 10.01 7.35 2.79
C CYS A 128 9.76 7.99 1.43
N GLY A 129 8.52 8.43 1.22
CA GLY A 129 8.15 9.12 -0.01
C GLY A 129 7.48 8.20 -1.01
N THR A 130 7.49 8.59 -2.27
CA THR A 130 6.86 7.81 -3.34
C THR A 130 7.82 6.74 -3.87
N ILE A 131 7.30 5.54 -4.04
CA ILE A 131 8.06 4.43 -4.63
C ILE A 131 8.47 4.79 -6.06
N LYS A 132 9.78 4.67 -6.33
CA LYS A 132 10.34 4.90 -7.67
C LYS A 132 11.50 3.94 -7.93
N PRO A 133 11.52 3.20 -9.04
CA PRO A 133 10.43 3.03 -9.99
C PRO A 133 9.32 2.17 -9.39
N PHE A 134 8.08 2.38 -9.86
CA PHE A 134 6.95 1.57 -9.45
C PHE A 134 6.60 0.58 -10.56
N ALA A 135 6.66 -0.72 -10.25
CA ALA A 135 6.45 -1.78 -11.23
C ALA A 135 4.97 -2.03 -11.58
N GLY A 136 4.04 -1.44 -10.82
CA GLY A 136 2.62 -1.59 -11.07
C GLY A 136 1.98 -2.74 -10.31
N TRP A 137 0.69 -2.92 -10.55
CA TRP A 137 -0.12 -3.95 -9.94
C TRP A 137 -0.35 -5.07 -10.94
N LYS A 138 -0.16 -6.31 -10.51
CA LYS A 138 -0.33 -7.50 -11.36
C LYS A 138 -1.40 -8.40 -10.78
N VAL A 139 -2.21 -8.99 -11.66
CA VAL A 139 -3.24 -9.94 -11.25
C VAL A 139 -2.58 -11.26 -10.89
N LYS A 140 -2.86 -11.75 -9.70
CA LYS A 140 -2.33 -13.00 -9.17
C LYS A 140 -3.44 -13.84 -8.57
N PRO A 141 -3.29 -15.18 -8.52
CA PRO A 141 -4.25 -16.02 -7.81
C PRO A 141 -4.30 -15.67 -6.32
N LEU A 142 -5.46 -15.83 -5.73
CA LEU A 142 -5.64 -15.66 -4.30
C LEU A 142 -4.83 -16.68 -3.50
#